data_a6c1a6f6eb45751a953bc39aeb1401fe
#
_entry.id   a6c1a6f6eb45751a953bc39aeb1401fe
#
_cell.length_a   1.000
_cell.length_b   1.000
_cell.length_c   1.000
_cell.angle_alpha   90.00
_cell.angle_beta   90.00
_cell.angle_gamma   90.00
#
_symmetry.space_group_name_H-M   'P 1'
#
loop_
_entity.id
_entity.type
_entity.pdbx_description
1 polymer ?
#
loop_
_entity_poly.entity_id
_entity_poly.type
_entity_poly.pdbx_seq_one_letter_code
_entity_poly.pdbx_strand_id
1 'polypeptide(L)'
;MSAPELAAWHEVLASGDPASLRALLAEDACFHSPVVHRPQQGRELTAMYLGAAFRVFAGTDFRYVREIASDTDAALEFTATIDGIVVNGVDLIHWNAEGRISDFKVMVRPLKGIEKIREKMAVMLESM
;
A
#
# COMPACT_ATOMS: atom_id res chain seq x y z
N MET A 1 -16.28 -10.13 9.04
CA MET A 1 -15.17 -11.10 9.19
C MET A 1 -14.09 -10.80 8.18
N SER A 2 -12.86 -10.72 8.62
CA SER A 2 -11.76 -10.50 7.69
C SER A 2 -11.38 -11.81 7.00
N ALA A 3 -11.04 -11.72 5.70
CA ALA A 3 -10.58 -12.88 4.94
C ALA A 3 -9.18 -13.30 5.41
N PRO A 4 -8.79 -14.57 5.23
CA PRO A 4 -7.41 -15.01 5.50
C PRO A 4 -6.35 -14.18 4.76
N GLU A 5 -6.71 -13.66 3.60
CA GLU A 5 -5.85 -12.81 2.77
C GLU A 5 -5.47 -11.51 3.48
N LEU A 6 -6.34 -10.98 4.33
CA LEU A 6 -6.02 -9.79 5.12
C LEU A 6 -4.91 -10.09 6.13
N ALA A 7 -4.94 -11.25 6.76
CA ALA A 7 -3.88 -11.66 7.68
C ALA A 7 -2.55 -11.79 6.94
N ALA A 8 -2.57 -12.35 5.73
CA ALA A 8 -1.37 -12.46 4.89
C ALA A 8 -0.80 -11.08 4.52
N TRP A 9 -1.67 -10.11 4.25
CA TRP A 9 -1.25 -8.73 4.00
C TRP A 9 -0.52 -8.15 5.22
N HIS A 10 -1.10 -8.31 6.42
CA HIS A 10 -0.47 -7.81 7.65
C HIS A 10 0.91 -8.46 7.89
N GLU A 11 1.05 -9.75 7.60
CA GLU A 11 2.32 -10.44 7.76
C GLU A 11 3.38 -9.90 6.81
N VAL A 12 3.02 -9.66 5.54
CA VAL A 12 3.93 -9.10 4.54
C VAL A 12 4.33 -7.68 4.90
N LEU A 13 3.39 -6.88 5.36
CA LEU A 13 3.65 -5.50 5.79
C LEU A 13 4.66 -5.49 6.94
N ALA A 14 4.51 -6.40 7.89
CA ALA A 14 5.42 -6.51 9.04
C ALA A 14 6.81 -7.00 8.63
N SER A 15 6.90 -7.94 7.69
CA SER A 15 8.17 -8.51 7.25
C SER A 15 8.92 -7.62 6.26
N GLY A 16 8.20 -6.89 5.41
CA GLY A 16 8.79 -6.08 4.35
C GLY A 16 9.48 -6.90 3.26
N ASP A 17 9.26 -8.22 3.21
CA ASP A 17 9.92 -9.08 2.24
C ASP A 17 9.35 -8.90 0.82
N PRO A 18 10.17 -8.47 -0.17
CA PRO A 18 9.69 -8.23 -1.52
C PRO A 18 9.12 -9.46 -2.22
N ALA A 19 9.69 -10.63 -2.00
CA ALA A 19 9.21 -11.85 -2.62
C ALA A 19 7.83 -12.24 -2.06
N SER A 20 7.62 -12.09 -0.77
CA SER A 20 6.35 -12.35 -0.11
C SER A 20 5.28 -11.37 -0.59
N LEU A 21 5.63 -10.10 -0.77
CA LEU A 21 4.72 -9.09 -1.31
C LEU A 21 4.27 -9.48 -2.72
N ARG A 22 5.23 -9.79 -3.59
CA ARG A 22 4.93 -10.17 -4.98
C ARG A 22 4.00 -11.38 -5.05
N ALA A 23 4.18 -12.34 -4.15
CA ALA A 23 3.38 -13.56 -4.10
C ALA A 23 1.91 -13.30 -3.77
N LEU A 24 1.59 -12.18 -3.10
CA LEU A 24 0.20 -11.80 -2.79
C LEU A 24 -0.52 -11.18 -3.97
N LEU A 25 0.20 -10.74 -5.00
CA LEU A 25 -0.36 -9.95 -6.09
C LEU A 25 -0.82 -10.84 -7.24
N ALA A 26 -1.98 -10.49 -7.82
CA ALA A 26 -2.44 -11.10 -9.07
C ALA A 26 -1.54 -10.64 -10.21
N GLU A 27 -1.48 -11.44 -11.28
CA GLU A 27 -0.70 -11.08 -12.47
C GLU A 27 -1.16 -9.76 -13.07
N ASP A 28 -2.47 -9.49 -13.04
CA ASP A 28 -3.08 -8.26 -13.55
C ASP A 28 -3.32 -7.23 -12.46
N ALA A 29 -2.61 -7.30 -11.34
CA ALA A 29 -2.74 -6.34 -10.24
C ALA A 29 -2.55 -4.91 -10.74
N CYS A 30 -3.33 -4.00 -10.17
CA CYS A 30 -3.27 -2.59 -10.51
C CYS A 30 -3.09 -1.75 -9.24
N PHE A 31 -2.15 -0.81 -9.28
CA PHE A 31 -1.89 0.10 -8.16
C PHE A 31 -2.32 1.51 -8.52
N HIS A 32 -3.10 2.15 -7.63
CA HIS A 32 -3.54 3.54 -7.77
C HIS A 32 -2.84 4.38 -6.70
N SER A 33 -1.88 5.19 -7.14
CA SER A 33 -1.11 6.07 -6.26
C SER A 33 -1.94 7.29 -5.85
N PRO A 34 -1.74 7.83 -4.63
CA PRO A 34 -2.36 9.10 -4.27
C PRO A 34 -1.75 10.30 -4.98
N VAL A 35 -0.61 10.12 -5.64
CA VAL A 35 0.17 11.19 -6.26
C VAL A 35 -0.02 11.21 -7.77
N VAL A 36 -0.02 10.04 -8.41
CA VAL A 36 -0.10 9.90 -9.86
C VAL A 36 -1.48 9.35 -10.22
N HIS A 37 -2.24 10.10 -11.03
CA HIS A 37 -3.58 9.69 -11.41
C HIS A 37 -3.60 8.43 -12.29
N ARG A 38 -2.58 8.27 -13.14
CA ARG A 38 -2.50 7.12 -14.05
C ARG A 38 -2.25 5.83 -13.27
N PRO A 39 -3.11 4.80 -13.44
CA PRO A 39 -2.91 3.52 -12.75
C PRO A 39 -1.62 2.83 -13.17
N GLN A 40 -0.98 2.15 -12.23
CA GLN A 40 0.21 1.35 -12.48
C GLN A 40 -0.24 -0.09 -12.71
N GLN A 41 -0.15 -0.56 -13.94
CA GLN A 41 -0.71 -1.85 -14.37
C GLN A 41 0.31 -2.97 -14.28
N GLY A 42 -0.12 -4.11 -13.75
CA GLY A 42 0.65 -5.35 -13.72
C GLY A 42 1.33 -5.62 -12.40
N ARG A 43 1.59 -6.90 -12.15
CA ARG A 43 2.19 -7.38 -10.89
C ARG A 43 3.54 -6.74 -10.60
N GLU A 44 4.42 -6.68 -11.59
CA GLU A 44 5.79 -6.20 -11.36
C GLU A 44 5.79 -4.71 -10.99
N LEU A 45 5.02 -3.91 -11.72
CA LEU A 45 4.94 -2.48 -11.44
C LEU A 45 4.24 -2.21 -10.11
N THR A 46 3.17 -2.96 -9.80
CA THR A 46 2.47 -2.86 -8.53
C THR A 46 3.40 -3.22 -7.37
N ALA A 47 4.17 -4.31 -7.49
CA ALA A 47 5.12 -4.73 -6.47
C ALA A 47 6.20 -3.66 -6.25
N MET A 48 6.67 -3.04 -7.31
CA MET A 48 7.68 -1.97 -7.21
C MET A 48 7.15 -0.78 -6.42
N TYR A 49 5.95 -0.30 -6.74
CA TYR A 49 5.36 0.86 -6.05
C TYR A 49 5.01 0.55 -4.60
N LEU A 50 4.45 -0.63 -4.31
CA LEU A 50 4.15 -1.03 -2.94
C LEU A 50 5.43 -1.23 -2.13
N GLY A 51 6.46 -1.81 -2.74
CA GLY A 51 7.76 -1.97 -2.09
C GLY A 51 8.39 -0.63 -1.75
N ALA A 52 8.29 0.35 -2.64
CA ALA A 52 8.76 1.70 -2.38
C ALA A 52 7.98 2.34 -1.23
N ALA A 53 6.66 2.17 -1.20
CA ALA A 53 5.81 2.68 -0.12
C ALA A 53 6.20 2.05 1.23
N PHE A 54 6.49 0.75 1.26
CA PHE A 54 6.96 0.09 2.47
C PHE A 54 8.23 0.75 3.01
N ARG A 55 9.16 1.11 2.12
CA ARG A 55 10.40 1.79 2.51
C ARG A 55 10.14 3.20 3.02
N VAL A 56 9.19 3.91 2.42
CA VAL A 56 8.82 5.26 2.86
C VAL A 56 8.32 5.24 4.30
N PHE A 57 7.50 4.24 4.65
CA PHE A 57 6.90 4.14 5.97
C PHE A 57 7.75 3.37 6.98
N ALA A 58 8.79 2.65 6.52
CA ALA A 58 9.67 1.90 7.41
C ALA A 58 10.37 2.84 8.39
N GLY A 59 10.42 2.45 9.66
CA GLY A 59 11.04 3.27 10.70
C GLY A 59 10.21 4.46 11.17
N THR A 60 9.02 4.65 10.61
CA THR A 60 8.08 5.68 11.09
C THR A 60 7.10 5.07 12.09
N ASP A 61 6.19 5.89 12.60
CA ASP A 61 5.13 5.46 13.49
C ASP A 61 3.88 4.95 12.73
N PHE A 62 4.09 4.48 11.49
CA PHE A 62 2.99 3.95 10.67
C PHE A 62 2.20 2.89 11.43
N ARG A 63 0.87 3.05 11.43
CA ARG A 63 -0.03 2.04 12.00
C ARG A 63 -1.41 2.16 11.36
N TYR A 64 -2.13 1.05 11.30
CA TYR A 64 -3.53 1.06 10.93
C TYR A 64 -4.36 1.43 12.17
N VAL A 65 -5.28 2.39 11.98
CA VAL A 65 -6.14 2.91 13.06
C VAL A 65 -7.59 2.47 12.91
N ARG A 66 -7.97 1.97 11.73
CA ARG A 66 -9.30 1.43 11.48
C ARG A 66 -9.22 0.43 10.33
N GLU A 67 -9.89 -0.71 10.50
CA GLU A 67 -9.95 -1.73 9.45
C GLU A 67 -11.39 -2.16 9.25
N ILE A 68 -11.85 -2.11 8.01
CA ILE A 68 -13.17 -2.54 7.59
C ILE A 68 -12.97 -3.52 6.45
N ALA A 69 -13.44 -4.75 6.61
CA ALA A 69 -13.18 -5.79 5.61
C ALA A 69 -14.40 -6.66 5.37
N SER A 70 -14.53 -7.11 4.13
CA SER A 70 -15.46 -8.14 3.70
C SER A 70 -14.63 -9.36 3.22
N ASP A 71 -15.28 -10.30 2.55
CA ASP A 71 -14.58 -11.48 2.00
C ASP A 71 -13.70 -11.13 0.79
N THR A 72 -13.97 -9.99 0.12
CA THR A 72 -13.27 -9.63 -1.11
C THR A 72 -12.57 -8.29 -1.06
N ASP A 73 -12.87 -7.44 -0.06
CA ASP A 73 -12.38 -6.07 -0.04
C ASP A 73 -12.01 -5.64 1.37
N ALA A 74 -11.07 -4.72 1.47
CA ALA A 74 -10.72 -4.10 2.75
C ALA A 74 -10.45 -2.63 2.58
N ALA A 75 -10.83 -1.85 3.59
CA ALA A 75 -10.45 -0.45 3.74
C ALA A 75 -9.66 -0.33 5.03
N LEU A 76 -8.38 -0.03 4.92
CA LEU A 76 -7.45 0.02 6.04
C LEU A 76 -6.95 1.45 6.20
N GLU A 77 -7.50 2.15 7.18
CA GLU A 77 -7.09 3.53 7.46
C GLU A 77 -5.79 3.52 8.26
N PHE A 78 -4.82 4.32 7.81
CA PHE A 78 -3.52 4.40 8.49
C PHE A 78 -3.17 5.84 8.87
N THR A 79 -2.23 5.96 9.79
CA THR A 79 -1.60 7.23 10.12
C THR A 79 -0.10 7.01 10.26
N ALA A 80 0.68 8.02 9.94
CA ALA A 80 2.14 8.01 10.07
C ALA A 80 2.63 9.45 10.18
N THR A 81 3.81 9.63 10.78
CA THR A 81 4.49 10.92 10.81
C THR A 81 5.77 10.81 10.00
N ILE A 82 5.89 11.64 8.96
CA ILE A 82 7.05 11.62 8.07
C ILE A 82 7.67 13.03 8.09
N ASP A 83 8.91 13.13 8.59
CA ASP A 83 9.61 14.42 8.72
C ASP A 83 8.76 15.47 9.45
N GLY A 84 8.06 15.05 10.52
CA GLY A 84 7.23 15.93 11.33
C GLY A 84 5.84 16.22 10.75
N ILE A 85 5.51 15.68 9.58
CA ILE A 85 4.22 15.89 8.94
C ILE A 85 3.34 14.66 9.17
N VAL A 86 2.18 14.87 9.79
CA VAL A 86 1.22 13.78 10.02
C VAL A 86 0.49 13.50 8.72
N VAL A 87 0.52 12.23 8.33
CA VAL A 87 -0.13 11.72 7.12
C VAL A 87 -1.23 10.76 7.55
N ASN A 88 -2.41 10.94 6.99
CA ASN A 88 -3.54 10.04 7.21
C ASN A 88 -4.06 9.55 5.86
N GLY A 89 -4.19 8.26 5.72
CA GLY A 89 -4.62 7.70 4.45
C GLY A 89 -5.45 6.45 4.62
N VAL A 90 -5.82 5.86 3.48
CA VAL A 90 -6.56 4.61 3.44
C VAL A 90 -6.05 3.76 2.30
N ASP A 91 -5.82 2.48 2.59
CA ASP A 91 -5.53 1.46 1.59
C ASP A 91 -6.85 0.75 1.26
N LEU A 92 -7.26 0.79 0.00
CA LEU A 92 -8.42 0.06 -0.49
C LEU A 92 -7.93 -1.13 -1.28
N ILE A 93 -8.18 -2.33 -0.78
CA ILE A 93 -7.66 -3.57 -1.34
C ILE A 93 -8.80 -4.42 -1.87
N HIS A 94 -8.64 -4.96 -3.07
CA HIS A 94 -9.57 -5.94 -3.63
C HIS A 94 -8.83 -7.23 -3.96
N TRP A 95 -9.35 -8.35 -3.47
CA TRP A 95 -8.84 -9.71 -3.77
C TRP A 95 -9.73 -10.38 -4.80
N ASN A 96 -9.10 -11.03 -5.78
CA ASN A 96 -9.83 -11.80 -6.79
C ASN A 96 -10.27 -13.15 -6.23
N ALA A 97 -10.93 -13.95 -7.06
CA ALA A 97 -11.46 -15.26 -6.66
C ALA A 97 -10.37 -16.26 -6.23
N GLU A 98 -9.12 -15.99 -6.61
CA GLU A 98 -7.97 -16.84 -6.24
C GLU A 98 -7.29 -16.37 -4.95
N GLY A 99 -7.84 -15.34 -4.30
CA GLY A 99 -7.28 -14.79 -3.06
C GLY A 99 -6.06 -13.92 -3.26
N ARG A 100 -5.83 -13.42 -4.48
CA ARG A 100 -4.71 -12.53 -4.77
C ARG A 100 -5.20 -11.10 -4.93
N ILE A 101 -4.34 -10.15 -4.57
CA ILE A 101 -4.67 -8.72 -4.68
C ILE A 101 -4.69 -8.34 -6.16
N SER A 102 -5.84 -7.92 -6.66
CA SER A 102 -6.01 -7.48 -8.04
C SER A 102 -6.13 -5.98 -8.17
N ASP A 103 -6.45 -5.27 -7.08
CA ASP A 103 -6.52 -3.81 -7.08
C ASP A 103 -6.10 -3.28 -5.72
N PHE A 104 -5.25 -2.24 -5.73
CA PHE A 104 -4.75 -1.61 -4.52
C PHE A 104 -4.73 -0.11 -4.75
N LYS A 105 -5.59 0.63 -4.04
CA LYS A 105 -5.70 2.06 -4.18
C LYS A 105 -5.35 2.74 -2.86
N VAL A 106 -4.54 3.78 -2.92
CA VAL A 106 -4.16 4.56 -1.75
C VAL A 106 -4.67 5.99 -1.90
N MET A 107 -5.38 6.48 -0.89
CA MET A 107 -5.79 7.88 -0.81
C MET A 107 -5.20 8.49 0.46
N VAL A 108 -4.76 9.73 0.39
CA VAL A 108 -4.00 10.38 1.47
C VAL A 108 -4.47 11.82 1.67
N ARG A 109 -4.47 12.25 2.92
CA ARG A 109 -4.69 13.63 3.33
C ARG A 109 -3.62 14.04 4.34
N PRO A 110 -3.37 15.32 4.63
CA PRO A 110 -3.74 16.50 3.86
C PRO A 110 -2.79 16.74 2.69
N LEU A 111 -2.88 17.87 2.00
CA LEU A 111 -2.03 18.18 0.86
C LEU A 111 -0.54 18.07 1.19
N LYS A 112 -0.11 18.59 2.33
CA LYS A 112 1.30 18.49 2.77
C LYS A 112 1.75 17.05 2.92
N GLY A 113 0.87 16.15 3.35
CA GLY A 113 1.15 14.72 3.45
C GLY A 113 1.36 14.10 2.07
N ILE A 114 0.53 14.48 1.10
CA ILE A 114 0.68 14.00 -0.28
C ILE A 114 2.01 14.48 -0.86
N GLU A 115 2.38 15.74 -0.64
CA GLU A 115 3.65 16.29 -1.11
C GLU A 115 4.84 15.56 -0.51
N LYS A 116 4.77 15.26 0.78
CA LYS A 116 5.83 14.53 1.48
C LYS A 116 5.98 13.12 0.94
N ILE A 117 4.86 12.43 0.72
CA ILE A 117 4.89 11.08 0.12
C ILE A 117 5.47 11.13 -1.28
N ARG A 118 5.11 12.13 -2.09
CA ARG A 118 5.65 12.29 -3.44
C ARG A 118 7.17 12.41 -3.41
N GLU A 119 7.71 13.26 -2.53
CA GLU A 119 9.17 13.42 -2.37
C GLU A 119 9.84 12.10 -2.01
N LYS A 120 9.32 11.42 -1.00
CA LYS A 120 9.92 10.16 -0.50
C LYS A 120 9.81 9.04 -1.52
N MET A 121 8.67 8.93 -2.21
CA MET A 121 8.48 7.91 -3.24
C MET A 121 9.45 8.11 -4.40
N ALA A 122 9.66 9.36 -4.83
CA ALA A 122 10.60 9.65 -5.92
C ALA A 122 12.01 9.16 -5.57
N VAL A 123 12.46 9.42 -4.35
CA VAL A 123 13.78 8.97 -3.89
C VAL A 123 13.85 7.44 -3.86
N MET A 124 12.84 6.77 -3.35
CA MET A 124 12.82 5.31 -3.26
C MET A 124 12.78 4.64 -4.63
N LEU A 125 11.98 5.18 -5.55
CA LEU A 125 11.88 4.62 -6.91
C LEU A 125 13.17 4.79 -7.70
N GLU A 126 13.90 5.89 -7.50
CA GLU A 126 15.19 6.10 -8.13
C GLU A 126 16.25 5.10 -7.65
N SER A 127 16.13 4.62 -6.41
CA SER A 127 17.10 3.71 -5.81
C SER A 127 16.83 2.23 -6.10
N MET A 128 15.74 1.94 -6.81
CA MET A 128 15.30 0.57 -7.06
C MET A 128 15.66 0.04 -8.43
#